data_5c85bea22e4cfeeee38e586cefbd73f4
#
_entry.id   5c85bea22e4cfeeee38e586cefbd73f4
#
_cell.length_a   1.000
_cell.length_b   1.000
_cell.length_c   1.000
_cell.angle_alpha   90.00
_cell.angle_beta   90.00
_cell.angle_gamma   90.00
#
_symmetry.space_group_name_H-M   'P 1'
#
loop_
_entity.id
_entity.type
_entity.pdbx_description
1 polymer ?
#
loop_
_entity_poly.entity_id
_entity_poly.type
_entity_poly.pdbx_seq_one_letter_code
_entity_poly.pdbx_strand_id
1 'polypeptide(L)'
;MRKMKRFVRCRVLVSALAVISALAMASCEEHVEIYDSSIKVGNILLSDNTVISPYGYDRDSHMAVGVIFYTNEDTVLVVGTKELGSHIYTDSIGTVSNVTNDVVSLCGAENTAAILSSGFHSPAVEAVKAFCSPVSGWVLPSAGELKALSRNLAVVSVSMKAIGGDAFTNWQYLSSSQDGSSTDSEKMYYYSVSLVNGFITSVLKTTEGCVRPVIRIR
;
A
#
# COMPACT_ATOMS: atom_id res chain seq x y z
N MET A 1 -76.27 -22.51 -15.82
CA MET A 1 -75.65 -21.61 -14.81
C MET A 1 -74.34 -22.15 -14.20
N ARG A 2 -74.07 -23.45 -14.09
CA ARG A 2 -72.81 -23.98 -13.47
C ARG A 2 -71.55 -23.84 -14.33
N LYS A 3 -71.64 -23.82 -15.67
CA LYS A 3 -70.44 -23.67 -16.56
C LYS A 3 -69.88 -22.25 -16.59
N MET A 4 -70.64 -21.21 -16.42
CA MET A 4 -70.21 -19.81 -16.46
C MET A 4 -69.40 -19.41 -15.22
N LYS A 5 -69.73 -19.97 -14.03
CA LYS A 5 -68.95 -19.69 -12.80
C LYS A 5 -67.55 -20.30 -12.78
N ARG A 6 -67.30 -21.38 -13.55
CA ARG A 6 -65.97 -21.98 -13.67
C ARG A 6 -65.02 -21.13 -14.57
N PHE A 7 -65.57 -20.52 -15.62
CA PHE A 7 -64.75 -19.68 -16.54
C PHE A 7 -64.28 -18.37 -15.89
N VAL A 8 -65.15 -17.77 -15.07
CA VAL A 8 -64.78 -16.53 -14.35
C VAL A 8 -63.75 -16.78 -13.29
N ARG A 9 -63.81 -17.92 -12.56
CA ARG A 9 -62.80 -18.29 -11.56
C ARG A 9 -61.44 -18.60 -12.18
N CYS A 10 -61.39 -19.17 -13.38
CA CYS A 10 -60.13 -19.46 -14.07
C CYS A 10 -59.46 -18.19 -14.59
N ARG A 11 -60.25 -17.20 -15.08
CA ARG A 11 -59.71 -15.91 -15.53
C ARG A 11 -59.14 -15.05 -14.39
N VAL A 12 -59.77 -15.09 -13.22
CA VAL A 12 -59.29 -14.34 -12.04
C VAL A 12 -58.04 -14.99 -11.47
N LEU A 13 -57.90 -16.32 -11.50
CA LEU A 13 -56.69 -17.01 -11.07
C LEU A 13 -55.49 -16.77 -12.01
N VAL A 14 -55.69 -16.72 -13.32
CA VAL A 14 -54.64 -16.46 -14.31
C VAL A 14 -54.18 -15.01 -14.22
N SER A 15 -55.08 -14.05 -14.01
CA SER A 15 -54.72 -12.64 -13.83
C SER A 15 -53.97 -12.38 -12.49
N ALA A 16 -54.33 -13.10 -11.42
CA ALA A 16 -53.62 -13.00 -10.15
C ALA A 16 -52.19 -13.60 -10.22
N LEU A 17 -52.01 -14.70 -10.94
CA LEU A 17 -50.65 -15.26 -11.17
C LEU A 17 -49.74 -14.35 -12.04
N ALA A 18 -50.33 -13.70 -13.05
CA ALA A 18 -49.60 -12.78 -13.92
C ALA A 18 -49.14 -11.50 -13.16
N VAL A 19 -49.94 -11.02 -12.22
CA VAL A 19 -49.57 -9.87 -11.37
C VAL A 19 -48.46 -10.24 -10.37
N ILE A 20 -48.53 -11.45 -9.79
CA ILE A 20 -47.49 -11.92 -8.86
C ILE A 20 -46.16 -12.16 -9.58
N SER A 21 -46.16 -12.66 -10.82
CA SER A 21 -44.92 -12.81 -11.61
C SER A 21 -44.33 -11.48 -12.08
N ALA A 22 -45.16 -10.45 -12.33
CA ALA A 22 -44.68 -9.10 -12.68
C ALA A 22 -44.07 -8.36 -11.47
N LEU A 23 -44.57 -8.58 -10.25
CA LEU A 23 -43.99 -8.03 -9.03
C LEU A 23 -42.68 -8.72 -8.62
N ALA A 24 -42.48 -9.98 -8.98
CA ALA A 24 -41.21 -10.68 -8.72
C ALA A 24 -40.07 -10.25 -9.64
N MET A 25 -40.35 -9.59 -10.77
CA MET A 25 -39.31 -9.09 -11.71
C MET A 25 -38.92 -7.64 -11.43
N ALA A 26 -39.59 -6.93 -10.54
CA ALA A 26 -39.28 -5.55 -10.18
C ALA A 26 -38.36 -5.41 -8.97
N SER A 27 -37.86 -6.52 -8.41
CA SER A 27 -36.89 -6.51 -7.31
C SER A 27 -35.47 -6.88 -7.78
N CYS A 28 -35.04 -6.35 -8.95
CA CYS A 28 -33.66 -6.06 -9.14
C CYS A 28 -33.43 -4.62 -8.63
N GLU A 29 -33.32 -4.47 -7.32
CA GLU A 29 -32.56 -3.35 -6.79
C GLU A 29 -31.18 -3.45 -7.42
N GLU A 30 -30.79 -2.49 -8.26
CA GLU A 30 -29.42 -2.27 -8.61
C GLU A 30 -28.69 -2.14 -7.28
N HIS A 31 -27.94 -3.17 -6.91
CA HIS A 31 -26.99 -3.09 -5.81
C HIS A 31 -25.93 -2.07 -6.28
N VAL A 32 -26.16 -0.81 -5.97
CA VAL A 32 -25.13 0.21 -6.08
C VAL A 32 -24.10 -0.19 -5.03
N GLU A 33 -23.05 -0.89 -5.46
CA GLU A 33 -21.91 -1.16 -4.61
C GLU A 33 -21.29 0.19 -4.24
N ILE A 34 -21.57 0.63 -3.01
CA ILE A 34 -20.93 1.82 -2.44
C ILE A 34 -19.49 1.42 -2.13
N TYR A 35 -18.57 1.72 -3.04
CA TYR A 35 -17.16 1.47 -2.83
C TYR A 35 -16.64 2.34 -1.69
N ASP A 36 -16.03 1.70 -0.71
CA ASP A 36 -15.45 2.37 0.43
C ASP A 36 -14.19 3.16 0.01
N SER A 37 -14.32 4.48 -0.05
CA SER A 37 -13.23 5.42 -0.35
C SER A 37 -12.55 5.96 0.90
N SER A 38 -12.82 5.38 2.07
CA SER A 38 -12.20 5.82 3.32
C SER A 38 -10.68 5.58 3.32
N ILE A 39 -9.95 6.44 4.02
CA ILE A 39 -8.52 6.26 4.24
C ILE A 39 -8.32 5.19 5.32
N LYS A 40 -8.01 3.96 4.90
CA LYS A 40 -7.72 2.83 5.79
C LYS A 40 -6.69 1.88 5.20
N VAL A 41 -6.06 1.10 6.05
CA VAL A 41 -5.08 0.08 5.65
C VAL A 41 -5.71 -0.91 4.67
N GLY A 42 -5.00 -1.17 3.57
CA GLY A 42 -5.43 -2.05 2.49
C GLY A 42 -6.14 -1.33 1.35
N ASN A 43 -6.61 -0.09 1.52
CA ASN A 43 -7.16 0.68 0.40
C ASN A 43 -6.05 1.19 -0.53
N ILE A 44 -6.42 1.46 -1.75
CA ILE A 44 -5.53 1.75 -2.88
C ILE A 44 -5.51 3.26 -3.11
N LEU A 45 -4.31 3.84 -3.21
CA LEU A 45 -4.12 5.21 -3.68
C LEU A 45 -4.06 5.20 -5.21
N LEU A 46 -4.85 6.07 -5.83
CA LEU A 46 -4.90 6.27 -7.27
C LEU A 46 -4.04 7.46 -7.72
N SER A 47 -3.80 7.55 -9.03
CA SER A 47 -2.97 8.60 -9.66
C SER A 47 -3.54 10.01 -9.53
N ASP A 48 -4.83 10.14 -9.29
CA ASP A 48 -5.54 11.40 -9.02
C ASP A 48 -5.60 11.77 -7.53
N ASN A 49 -4.85 11.06 -6.68
CA ASN A 49 -4.83 11.17 -5.22
C ASN A 49 -6.16 10.76 -4.52
N THR A 50 -7.06 10.12 -5.21
CA THR A 50 -8.24 9.51 -4.57
C THR A 50 -7.91 8.14 -4.01
N VAL A 51 -8.75 7.65 -3.09
CA VAL A 51 -8.60 6.35 -2.44
C VAL A 51 -9.79 5.48 -2.78
N ILE A 52 -9.54 4.22 -3.09
CA ILE A 52 -10.59 3.24 -3.39
C ILE A 52 -10.32 1.90 -2.68
N SER A 53 -11.39 1.19 -2.34
CA SER A 53 -11.31 -0.18 -1.84
C SER A 53 -10.79 -1.14 -2.93
N PRO A 54 -10.02 -2.19 -2.58
CA PRO A 54 -9.62 -3.23 -3.53
C PRO A 54 -10.80 -3.89 -4.26
N TYR A 55 -11.98 -3.93 -3.64
CA TYR A 55 -13.19 -4.49 -4.23
C TYR A 55 -13.81 -3.61 -5.31
N GLY A 56 -13.58 -2.30 -5.25
CA GLY A 56 -14.04 -1.34 -6.25
C GLY A 56 -12.98 -0.97 -7.29
N TYR A 57 -11.79 -1.56 -7.20
CA TYR A 57 -10.72 -1.25 -8.12
C TYR A 57 -10.94 -1.93 -9.48
N ASP A 58 -11.04 -1.13 -10.50
CA ASP A 58 -11.06 -1.54 -11.90
C ASP A 58 -9.81 -1.01 -12.61
N ARG A 59 -9.03 -1.93 -13.17
CA ARG A 59 -7.74 -1.61 -13.81
C ARG A 59 -7.89 -0.82 -15.10
N ASP A 60 -9.01 -0.97 -15.77
CA ASP A 60 -9.27 -0.28 -17.04
C ASP A 60 -9.68 1.19 -16.84
N SER A 61 -10.25 1.48 -15.67
CA SER A 61 -10.74 2.81 -15.28
C SER A 61 -9.82 3.57 -14.33
N HIS A 62 -8.92 2.88 -13.61
CA HIS A 62 -8.14 3.45 -12.53
C HIS A 62 -6.66 3.09 -12.63
N MET A 63 -5.79 4.06 -12.38
CA MET A 63 -4.35 3.84 -12.26
C MET A 63 -3.93 3.84 -10.79
N ALA A 64 -3.64 2.65 -10.24
CA ALA A 64 -3.14 2.50 -8.89
C ALA A 64 -1.67 2.93 -8.80
N VAL A 65 -1.31 3.69 -7.76
CA VAL A 65 0.07 4.10 -7.48
C VAL A 65 0.65 3.44 -6.23
N GLY A 66 -0.21 2.97 -5.32
CA GLY A 66 0.23 2.27 -4.11
C GLY A 66 -0.91 1.79 -3.23
N VAL A 67 -0.56 1.16 -2.12
CA VAL A 67 -1.50 0.62 -1.12
C VAL A 67 -1.22 1.25 0.24
N ILE A 68 -2.25 1.72 0.93
CA ILE A 68 -2.15 2.27 2.28
C ILE A 68 -1.77 1.14 3.24
N PHE A 69 -0.66 1.29 3.96
CA PHE A 69 -0.22 0.30 4.94
C PHE A 69 -0.23 0.80 6.38
N TYR A 70 -0.36 2.11 6.60
CA TYR A 70 -0.45 2.72 7.91
C TYR A 70 -1.33 3.96 7.88
N THR A 71 -2.13 4.16 8.91
CA THR A 71 -2.91 5.38 9.11
C THR A 71 -3.14 5.63 10.59
N ASN A 72 -3.06 6.89 10.99
CA ASN A 72 -3.56 7.45 12.23
C ASN A 72 -4.19 8.83 11.94
N GLU A 73 -4.47 9.63 12.99
CA GLU A 73 -5.11 10.95 12.83
C GLU A 73 -4.32 11.90 11.92
N ASP A 74 -2.97 11.86 12.00
CA ASP A 74 -2.07 12.83 11.36
C ASP A 74 -1.22 12.24 10.22
N THR A 75 -1.20 10.92 10.06
CA THR A 75 -0.26 10.26 9.15
C THR A 75 -0.92 9.15 8.35
N VAL A 76 -0.75 9.21 7.05
CA VAL A 76 -1.13 8.14 6.11
C VAL A 76 0.07 7.77 5.25
N LEU A 77 0.49 6.51 5.34
CA LEU A 77 1.62 5.97 4.58
C LEU A 77 1.15 4.97 3.53
N VAL A 78 1.71 5.12 2.34
CA VAL A 78 1.40 4.29 1.18
C VAL A 78 2.67 3.64 0.66
N VAL A 79 2.63 2.36 0.38
CA VAL A 79 3.72 1.63 -0.26
C VAL A 79 3.52 1.57 -1.77
N GLY A 80 4.56 1.84 -2.54
CA GLY A 80 4.53 1.88 -4.00
C GLY A 80 4.29 0.50 -4.63
N THR A 81 3.79 0.49 -5.86
CA THR A 81 3.43 -0.73 -6.59
C THR A 81 4.62 -1.55 -7.06
N LYS A 82 5.83 -0.98 -7.11
CA LYS A 82 7.03 -1.61 -7.65
C LYS A 82 8.09 -1.86 -6.59
N GLU A 83 8.73 -3.03 -6.67
CA GLU A 83 9.98 -3.31 -6.00
C GLU A 83 11.13 -2.82 -6.89
N LEU A 84 12.03 -2.01 -6.34
CA LEU A 84 13.07 -1.33 -7.12
C LEU A 84 14.36 -2.15 -7.23
N GLY A 85 14.34 -3.40 -6.81
CA GLY A 85 15.52 -4.27 -6.78
C GLY A 85 16.37 -4.09 -5.53
N SER A 86 17.58 -4.65 -5.57
CA SER A 86 18.54 -4.59 -4.46
C SER A 86 19.56 -3.48 -4.71
N HIS A 87 19.78 -2.67 -3.69
CA HIS A 87 20.74 -1.56 -3.72
C HIS A 87 21.49 -1.47 -2.40
N ILE A 88 22.69 -0.85 -2.44
CA ILE A 88 23.43 -0.49 -1.22
C ILE A 88 22.89 0.81 -0.64
N TYR A 89 23.07 0.97 0.69
CA TYR A 89 22.63 2.18 1.40
C TYR A 89 23.46 3.40 0.96
N THR A 90 24.80 3.31 1.06
CA THR A 90 25.77 4.28 0.53
C THR A 90 27.00 3.54 -0.01
N ASP A 91 27.65 4.10 -1.01
CA ASP A 91 28.87 3.54 -1.61
C ASP A 91 30.12 3.72 -0.74
N SER A 92 30.03 4.56 0.28
CA SER A 92 31.11 4.83 1.23
C SER A 92 30.62 4.70 2.67
N ILE A 93 31.54 4.33 3.55
CA ILE A 93 31.31 4.18 4.98
C ILE A 93 31.46 5.56 5.65
N GLY A 94 30.50 5.92 6.46
CA GLY A 94 30.48 7.18 7.19
C GLY A 94 29.15 7.45 7.86
N THR A 95 29.10 8.39 8.80
CA THR A 95 27.86 8.84 9.43
C THR A 95 27.18 9.86 8.53
N VAL A 96 25.95 9.58 8.13
CA VAL A 96 25.08 10.56 7.50
C VAL A 96 24.44 11.39 8.61
N SER A 97 24.76 12.67 8.67
CA SER A 97 24.19 13.57 9.69
C SER A 97 22.68 13.73 9.52
N ASN A 98 21.97 13.93 10.64
CA ASN A 98 20.51 14.13 10.70
C ASN A 98 19.66 12.95 10.22
N VAL A 99 20.24 11.77 10.08
CA VAL A 99 19.49 10.53 9.91
C VAL A 99 19.19 9.92 11.27
N THR A 100 17.96 9.55 11.51
CA THR A 100 17.57 8.94 12.80
C THR A 100 18.12 7.53 12.95
N ASN A 101 18.45 7.18 14.19
CA ASN A 101 18.72 5.81 14.64
C ASN A 101 17.50 5.21 15.42
N ASP A 102 16.42 5.96 15.54
CA ASP A 102 15.21 5.47 16.17
C ASP A 102 14.44 4.51 15.23
N VAL A 103 14.32 3.28 15.67
CA VAL A 103 13.70 2.18 14.92
C VAL A 103 12.16 2.18 14.93
N VAL A 104 11.55 3.16 15.60
CA VAL A 104 10.08 3.30 15.65
C VAL A 104 9.58 4.56 14.97
N SER A 105 10.46 5.53 14.70
CA SER A 105 10.11 6.78 14.04
C SER A 105 9.69 6.58 12.58
N LEU A 106 8.62 7.29 12.19
CA LEU A 106 8.08 7.33 10.82
C LEU A 106 8.67 8.55 10.08
N CYS A 107 9.95 8.49 9.74
CA CYS A 107 10.74 9.64 9.27
C CYS A 107 11.54 9.32 7.99
N GLY A 108 10.97 8.49 7.10
CA GLY A 108 11.60 8.14 5.83
C GLY A 108 11.87 9.36 4.95
N ALA A 109 10.99 10.35 4.95
CA ALA A 109 11.14 11.58 4.18
C ALA A 109 12.32 12.42 4.69
N GLU A 110 12.40 12.64 6.00
CA GLU A 110 13.46 13.39 6.67
C GLU A 110 14.83 12.72 6.49
N ASN A 111 14.87 11.40 6.68
CA ASN A 111 16.09 10.61 6.47
C ASN A 111 16.55 10.67 5.00
N THR A 112 15.62 10.50 4.07
CA THR A 112 15.93 10.56 2.62
C THR A 112 16.50 11.93 2.24
N ALA A 113 15.91 13.02 2.74
CA ALA A 113 16.41 14.37 2.53
C ALA A 113 17.79 14.57 3.16
N ALA A 114 18.02 14.04 4.36
CA ALA A 114 19.33 14.10 5.03
C ALA A 114 20.41 13.34 4.24
N ILE A 115 20.11 12.15 3.73
CA ILE A 115 21.02 11.37 2.88
C ILE A 115 21.36 12.16 1.61
N LEU A 116 20.38 12.75 0.94
CA LEU A 116 20.58 13.54 -0.28
C LEU A 116 21.45 14.78 -0.04
N SER A 117 21.36 15.40 1.13
CA SER A 117 22.14 16.61 1.49
C SER A 117 23.52 16.30 2.10
N SER A 118 23.81 15.04 2.40
CA SER A 118 25.03 14.65 3.13
C SER A 118 26.30 14.63 2.29
N GLY A 119 26.19 14.63 0.97
CA GLY A 119 27.30 14.41 0.04
C GLY A 119 27.71 12.94 -0.15
N PHE A 120 27.06 12.00 0.56
CA PHE A 120 27.20 10.57 0.29
C PHE A 120 26.36 10.18 -0.92
N HIS A 121 26.93 9.40 -1.83
CA HIS A 121 26.19 8.78 -2.91
C HIS A 121 25.41 7.57 -2.37
N SER A 122 24.09 7.54 -2.59
CA SER A 122 23.20 6.49 -2.12
C SER A 122 22.42 5.88 -3.28
N PRO A 123 22.84 4.72 -3.80
CA PRO A 123 22.12 4.01 -4.85
C PRO A 123 20.68 3.69 -4.47
N ALA A 124 20.40 3.37 -3.19
CA ALA A 124 19.05 3.12 -2.72
C ALA A 124 18.14 4.36 -2.84
N VAL A 125 18.63 5.54 -2.46
CA VAL A 125 17.88 6.80 -2.59
C VAL A 125 17.72 7.20 -4.06
N GLU A 126 18.73 6.99 -4.88
CA GLU A 126 18.64 7.26 -6.32
C GLU A 126 17.61 6.35 -7.01
N ALA A 127 17.55 5.08 -6.65
CA ALA A 127 16.52 4.16 -7.16
C ALA A 127 15.10 4.68 -6.83
N VAL A 128 14.91 5.18 -5.61
CA VAL A 128 13.62 5.78 -5.22
C VAL A 128 13.33 7.07 -5.98
N LYS A 129 14.31 7.94 -6.19
CA LYS A 129 14.16 9.15 -7.01
C LYS A 129 13.84 8.85 -8.48
N ALA A 130 14.39 7.77 -9.00
CA ALA A 130 14.14 7.31 -10.36
C ALA A 130 12.79 6.58 -10.51
N PHE A 131 12.11 6.30 -9.41
CA PHE A 131 10.80 5.63 -9.44
C PHE A 131 9.77 6.46 -10.19
N CYS A 132 9.40 5.98 -11.37
CA CYS A 132 8.41 6.65 -12.23
C CYS A 132 6.99 6.39 -11.70
N SER A 133 6.39 7.42 -11.14
CA SER A 133 5.01 7.39 -10.63
C SER A 133 4.32 8.70 -10.97
N PRO A 134 2.99 8.70 -11.25
CA PRO A 134 2.21 9.92 -11.44
C PRO A 134 2.19 10.82 -10.20
N VAL A 135 2.37 10.24 -9.02
CA VAL A 135 2.43 10.97 -7.76
C VAL A 135 3.89 11.13 -7.34
N SER A 136 4.28 12.33 -6.94
CA SER A 136 5.63 12.66 -6.48
C SER A 136 5.75 12.55 -4.95
N GLY A 137 6.99 12.55 -4.44
CA GLY A 137 7.25 12.54 -3.00
C GLY A 137 7.58 11.16 -2.43
N TRP A 138 7.89 10.19 -3.26
CA TRP A 138 8.36 8.88 -2.84
C TRP A 138 9.74 8.97 -2.18
N VAL A 139 9.91 8.23 -1.11
CA VAL A 139 11.11 8.23 -0.27
C VAL A 139 11.55 6.81 0.09
N LEU A 140 12.79 6.67 0.53
CA LEU A 140 13.29 5.46 1.15
C LEU A 140 12.70 5.34 2.56
N PRO A 141 11.93 4.29 2.87
CA PRO A 141 11.25 4.18 4.15
C PRO A 141 12.21 4.10 5.34
N SER A 142 11.81 4.62 6.49
CA SER A 142 12.50 4.39 7.75
C SER A 142 12.30 2.96 8.27
N ALA A 143 13.10 2.55 9.25
CA ALA A 143 12.91 1.25 9.91
C ALA A 143 11.53 1.15 10.57
N GLY A 144 11.02 2.23 11.18
CA GLY A 144 9.69 2.30 11.77
C GLY A 144 8.56 2.13 10.73
N GLU A 145 8.71 2.74 9.56
CA GLU A 145 7.75 2.60 8.45
C GLU A 145 7.72 1.18 7.89
N LEU A 146 8.89 0.55 7.66
CA LEU A 146 8.95 -0.86 7.25
C LEU A 146 8.38 -1.80 8.31
N LYS A 147 8.60 -1.53 9.59
CA LYS A 147 7.99 -2.27 10.68
C LYS A 147 6.47 -2.10 10.74
N ALA A 148 5.96 -0.92 10.43
CA ALA A 148 4.52 -0.68 10.29
C ALA A 148 3.94 -1.45 9.09
N LEU A 149 4.66 -1.49 7.96
CA LEU A 149 4.29 -2.29 6.79
C LEU A 149 4.25 -3.78 7.13
N SER A 150 5.24 -4.32 7.86
CA SER A 150 5.28 -5.73 8.23
C SER A 150 4.08 -6.17 9.07
N ARG A 151 3.56 -5.31 9.96
CA ARG A 151 2.37 -5.60 10.77
C ARG A 151 1.10 -5.75 9.94
N ASN A 152 1.04 -5.11 8.78
CA ASN A 152 -0.11 -5.08 7.89
C ASN A 152 0.15 -5.81 6.56
N LEU A 153 1.25 -6.57 6.48
CA LEU A 153 1.74 -7.17 5.23
C LEU A 153 0.69 -8.05 4.55
N ALA A 154 -0.07 -8.82 5.32
CA ALA A 154 -1.08 -9.73 4.77
C ALA A 154 -2.18 -8.96 4.01
N VAL A 155 -2.74 -7.92 4.61
CA VAL A 155 -3.79 -7.09 4.00
C VAL A 155 -3.24 -6.33 2.79
N VAL A 156 -2.06 -5.72 2.94
CA VAL A 156 -1.38 -4.96 1.87
C VAL A 156 -1.04 -5.86 0.69
N SER A 157 -0.60 -7.10 0.93
CA SER A 157 -0.27 -8.06 -0.14
C SER A 157 -1.49 -8.47 -0.96
N VAL A 158 -2.67 -8.61 -0.33
CA VAL A 158 -3.92 -8.89 -1.04
C VAL A 158 -4.27 -7.76 -2.00
N SER A 159 -4.23 -6.52 -1.52
CA SER A 159 -4.50 -5.34 -2.34
C SER A 159 -3.45 -5.14 -3.44
N MET A 160 -2.16 -5.35 -3.10
CA MET A 160 -1.06 -5.27 -4.06
C MET A 160 -1.26 -6.26 -5.23
N LYS A 161 -1.68 -7.49 -4.93
CA LYS A 161 -2.02 -8.48 -5.95
C LYS A 161 -3.22 -8.05 -6.79
N ALA A 162 -4.26 -7.48 -6.19
CA ALA A 162 -5.46 -7.02 -6.90
C ALA A 162 -5.13 -5.95 -7.94
N ILE A 163 -4.23 -5.01 -7.62
CA ILE A 163 -3.79 -3.95 -8.54
C ILE A 163 -2.72 -4.40 -9.55
N GLY A 164 -2.20 -5.63 -9.43
CA GLY A 164 -1.11 -6.14 -10.27
C GLY A 164 0.24 -5.50 -9.97
N GLY A 165 0.43 -5.03 -8.75
CA GLY A 165 1.72 -4.58 -8.26
C GLY A 165 2.65 -5.76 -7.96
N ASP A 166 3.95 -5.47 -7.82
CA ASP A 166 4.95 -6.49 -7.53
C ASP A 166 4.73 -7.09 -6.13
N ALA A 167 4.84 -8.42 -6.03
CA ALA A 167 4.78 -9.09 -4.75
C ALA A 167 5.96 -8.68 -3.86
N PHE A 168 5.77 -8.78 -2.55
CA PHE A 168 6.87 -8.65 -1.60
C PHE A 168 7.67 -9.95 -1.62
N THR A 169 8.75 -9.99 -2.40
CA THR A 169 9.53 -11.22 -2.68
C THR A 169 10.78 -11.34 -1.82
N ASN A 170 11.27 -10.23 -1.29
CA ASN A 170 12.45 -10.19 -0.44
C ASN A 170 12.05 -9.97 1.03
N TRP A 171 12.74 -10.65 1.94
CA TRP A 171 12.42 -10.63 3.36
C TRP A 171 13.18 -9.55 4.14
N GLN A 172 14.25 -8.99 3.54
CA GLN A 172 15.12 -7.99 4.12
C GLN A 172 15.07 -6.71 3.27
N TYR A 173 14.36 -5.72 3.79
CA TYR A 173 14.21 -4.43 3.12
C TYR A 173 15.14 -3.40 3.72
N LEU A 174 15.81 -2.65 2.86
CA LEU A 174 16.70 -1.57 3.20
C LEU A 174 15.87 -0.39 3.73
N SER A 175 16.22 0.09 4.93
CA SER A 175 15.62 1.32 5.47
C SER A 175 16.57 2.52 5.36
N SER A 176 16.02 3.72 5.44
CA SER A 176 16.80 4.96 5.52
C SER A 176 17.41 5.21 6.90
N SER A 177 17.09 4.40 7.92
CA SER A 177 17.57 4.59 9.30
C SER A 177 18.97 3.98 9.49
N GLN A 178 19.84 4.70 10.18
CA GLN A 178 21.19 4.22 10.54
C GLN A 178 21.17 3.46 11.87
N ASP A 179 22.10 2.50 12.04
CA ASP A 179 22.33 1.90 13.35
C ASP A 179 23.16 2.83 14.22
N GLY A 180 22.60 3.29 15.33
CA GLY A 180 23.24 4.17 16.31
C GLY A 180 23.64 3.47 17.60
N SER A 181 23.68 2.13 17.62
CA SER A 181 23.92 1.36 18.86
C SER A 181 25.37 1.47 19.40
N SER A 182 26.33 1.89 18.58
CA SER A 182 27.70 2.21 19.01
C SER A 182 28.32 3.28 18.13
N THR A 183 29.39 3.93 18.63
CA THR A 183 30.14 4.96 17.91
C THR A 183 30.75 4.49 16.59
N ASP A 184 31.03 3.20 16.46
CA ASP A 184 31.55 2.63 15.21
C ASP A 184 30.43 2.11 14.30
N SER A 185 29.29 1.65 14.87
CA SER A 185 28.17 1.14 14.09
C SER A 185 27.41 2.25 13.33
N GLU A 186 27.30 3.46 13.88
CA GLU A 186 26.71 4.61 13.16
C GLU A 186 27.39 4.86 11.80
N LYS A 187 28.70 4.58 11.73
CA LYS A 187 29.46 4.80 10.50
C LYS A 187 29.29 3.70 9.47
N MET A 188 29.03 2.48 9.91
CA MET A 188 29.19 1.27 9.09
C MET A 188 27.85 0.62 8.72
N TYR A 189 26.80 0.79 9.53
CA TYR A 189 25.59 0.00 9.43
C TYR A 189 24.33 0.84 9.22
N TYR A 190 23.36 0.25 8.54
CA TYR A 190 21.97 0.69 8.48
C TYR A 190 21.06 -0.39 9.04
N TYR A 191 19.82 -0.03 9.35
CA TYR A 191 18.81 -1.00 9.73
C TYR A 191 18.10 -1.57 8.52
N SER A 192 18.15 -2.89 8.38
CA SER A 192 17.31 -3.66 7.48
C SER A 192 16.13 -4.27 8.24
N VAL A 193 14.99 -4.40 7.59
CA VAL A 193 13.75 -4.91 8.22
C VAL A 193 13.19 -6.08 7.43
N SER A 194 12.95 -7.19 8.13
CA SER A 194 12.20 -8.32 7.58
C SER A 194 10.70 -8.01 7.61
N LEU A 195 10.05 -8.02 6.46
CA LEU A 195 8.59 -7.79 6.40
C LEU A 195 7.78 -8.98 6.95
N VAL A 196 8.37 -10.18 6.99
CA VAL A 196 7.66 -11.39 7.46
C VAL A 196 7.38 -11.35 8.97
N ASN A 197 8.31 -10.81 9.76
CA ASN A 197 8.24 -10.83 11.22
C ASN A 197 8.55 -9.49 11.89
N GLY A 198 8.91 -8.46 11.11
CA GLY A 198 9.25 -7.13 11.61
C GLY A 198 10.60 -7.05 12.34
N PHE A 199 11.47 -8.09 12.23
CA PHE A 199 12.79 -8.06 12.83
C PHE A 199 13.69 -7.04 12.12
N ILE A 200 14.43 -6.29 12.95
CA ILE A 200 15.38 -5.28 12.53
C ILE A 200 16.78 -5.87 12.72
N THR A 201 17.58 -5.76 11.68
CA THR A 201 18.95 -6.26 11.65
C THR A 201 19.90 -5.15 11.21
N SER A 202 21.03 -5.00 11.90
CA SER A 202 22.13 -4.13 11.47
C SER A 202 22.86 -4.78 10.30
N VAL A 203 22.99 -4.04 9.20
CA VAL A 203 23.62 -4.50 7.95
C VAL A 203 24.62 -3.45 7.50
N LEU A 204 25.77 -3.90 6.98
CA LEU A 204 26.78 -3.00 6.42
C LEU A 204 26.18 -2.11 5.32
N LYS A 205 26.48 -0.82 5.31
CA LYS A 205 25.98 0.15 4.32
C LYS A 205 26.32 -0.20 2.88
N THR A 206 27.38 -0.96 2.69
CA THR A 206 27.81 -1.48 1.38
C THR A 206 27.19 -2.83 1.02
N THR A 207 26.33 -3.37 1.87
CA THR A 207 25.59 -4.60 1.56
C THR A 207 24.26 -4.23 0.90
N GLU A 208 23.89 -4.96 -0.12
CA GLU A 208 22.62 -4.77 -0.82
C GLU A 208 21.42 -5.18 0.03
N GLY A 209 20.36 -4.38 -0.05
CA GLY A 209 19.06 -4.68 0.50
C GLY A 209 17.97 -4.30 -0.50
N CYS A 210 16.82 -4.96 -0.40
CA CYS A 210 15.70 -4.69 -1.28
C CYS A 210 15.09 -3.31 -1.00
N VAL A 211 14.75 -2.58 -2.04
CA VAL A 211 14.20 -1.22 -1.95
C VAL A 211 12.74 -1.19 -2.39
N ARG A 212 11.87 -0.70 -1.52
CA ARG A 212 10.45 -0.45 -1.80
C ARG A 212 10.11 1.00 -1.45
N PRO A 213 9.62 1.80 -2.40
CA PRO A 213 9.34 3.21 -2.13
C PRO A 213 8.09 3.36 -1.26
N VAL A 214 8.10 4.37 -0.41
CA VAL A 214 6.98 4.77 0.45
C VAL A 214 6.70 6.25 0.25
N ILE A 215 5.45 6.65 0.39
CA ILE A 215 5.05 8.06 0.41
C ILE A 215 4.13 8.33 1.60
N ARG A 216 4.26 9.51 2.19
CA ARG A 216 3.31 10.07 3.15
C ARG A 216 2.38 11.01 2.41
N ILE A 217 1.07 10.81 2.51
CA ILE A 217 0.05 11.64 1.87
C ILE A 217 -0.73 12.50 2.86
N ARG A 218 -0.50 12.32 4.17
CA ARG A 218 -1.00 13.15 5.28
C ARG A 218 -0.13 12.93 6.52
#